data_ca1a72ae711c417274686fb5782dadad
#
_entry.id   ca1a72ae711c417274686fb5782dadad
#
_cell.length_a   1.000
_cell.length_b   1.000
_cell.length_c   1.000
_cell.angle_alpha   90.00
_cell.angle_beta   90.00
_cell.angle_gamma   90.00
#
_symmetry.space_group_name_H-M   'P 1'
#
loop_
_entity.id
_entity.type
_entity.pdbx_description
1 polymer ?
#
loop_
_entity_poly.entity_id
_entity_poly.type
_entity_poly.pdbx_seq_one_letter_code
_entity_poly.pdbx_strand_id
1 'polypeptide(L)'
;MPVSPDIVGTTFPAQPPYQVTAERVSAFAEAIGAGSTPPSAAIPATFPIVVAFGAMNALLADPQVGISLHRVIHGEQRFSYIRPVRVGDVLVGQLTVETLRQIGGADIIGTRTDITDDTGAPVVSAFATLVHRGEDA
;
A
#
# COMPACT_ATOMS: atom_id res chain seq x y z
N MET A 1 -17.70 -11.39 10.79
CA MET A 1 -16.81 -11.52 11.95
C MET A 1 -15.89 -10.34 12.00
N PRO A 2 -15.73 -9.69 13.13
CA PRO A 2 -14.75 -8.61 13.22
C PRO A 2 -13.33 -9.17 13.08
N VAL A 3 -12.45 -8.31 12.62
CA VAL A 3 -11.04 -8.64 12.51
C VAL A 3 -10.45 -8.81 13.92
N SER A 4 -9.63 -9.82 14.12
CA SER A 4 -9.03 -10.09 15.43
C SER A 4 -8.06 -8.98 15.84
N PRO A 5 -8.13 -8.48 17.08
CA PRO A 5 -7.14 -7.51 17.58
C PRO A 5 -5.70 -8.00 17.54
N ASP A 6 -5.50 -9.31 17.43
CA ASP A 6 -4.18 -9.90 17.38
C ASP A 6 -3.39 -9.55 16.11
N ILE A 7 -4.05 -8.98 15.08
CA ILE A 7 -3.36 -8.57 13.88
C ILE A 7 -2.43 -7.36 14.09
N VAL A 8 -2.67 -6.56 15.13
CA VAL A 8 -1.81 -5.39 15.41
C VAL A 8 -0.39 -5.86 15.65
N GLY A 9 0.55 -5.25 14.95
CA GLY A 9 1.96 -5.63 15.02
C GLY A 9 2.36 -6.73 14.03
N THR A 10 1.40 -7.33 13.32
CA THR A 10 1.70 -8.37 12.35
C THR A 10 2.33 -7.76 11.11
N THR A 11 3.47 -8.32 10.69
CA THR A 11 4.13 -7.98 9.43
C THR A 11 3.87 -9.12 8.46
N PHE A 12 3.31 -8.77 7.30
CA PHE A 12 2.98 -9.76 6.28
C PHE A 12 4.20 -10.02 5.38
N PRO A 13 4.20 -11.11 4.60
CA PRO A 13 5.34 -11.41 3.74
C PRO A 13 5.63 -10.29 2.75
N ALA A 14 6.92 -10.02 2.54
CA ALA A 14 7.35 -9.06 1.54
C ALA A 14 6.86 -9.49 0.15
N GLN A 15 6.46 -8.52 -0.66
CA GLN A 15 5.97 -8.79 -1.99
C GLN A 15 7.13 -9.00 -2.97
N PRO A 16 6.87 -9.63 -4.12
CA PRO A 16 7.88 -9.76 -5.16
C PRO A 16 8.42 -8.38 -5.59
N PRO A 17 9.68 -8.30 -6.01
CA PRO A 17 10.25 -7.04 -6.45
C PRO A 17 9.46 -6.42 -7.60
N TYR A 18 9.26 -5.10 -7.53
CA TYR A 18 8.59 -4.32 -8.54
C TYR A 18 9.61 -3.43 -9.24
N GLN A 19 9.78 -3.61 -10.55
CA GLN A 19 10.71 -2.81 -11.31
C GLN A 19 10.03 -1.53 -11.82
N VAL A 20 10.61 -0.39 -11.48
CA VAL A 20 10.13 0.92 -11.94
C VAL A 20 10.69 1.16 -13.33
N THR A 21 9.82 1.10 -14.34
CA THR A 21 10.18 1.35 -15.73
C THR A 21 9.55 2.64 -16.21
N ALA A 22 10.16 3.26 -17.24
CA ALA A 22 9.58 4.47 -17.84
C ALA A 22 8.16 4.21 -18.37
N GLU A 23 7.93 3.03 -18.91
CA GLU A 23 6.61 2.63 -19.41
C GLU A 23 5.57 2.57 -18.31
N ARG A 24 5.91 1.98 -17.17
CA ARG A 24 5.01 1.88 -16.02
C ARG A 24 4.70 3.24 -15.42
N VAL A 25 5.72 4.10 -15.34
CA VAL A 25 5.53 5.47 -14.85
C VAL A 25 4.60 6.26 -15.78
N SER A 26 4.79 6.15 -17.09
CA SER A 26 3.93 6.82 -18.06
C SER A 26 2.50 6.32 -17.99
N ALA A 27 2.29 5.02 -17.87
CA ALA A 27 0.96 4.44 -17.74
C ALA A 27 0.24 4.95 -16.49
N PHE A 28 0.95 5.05 -15.37
CA PHE A 28 0.39 5.58 -14.13
C PHE A 28 0.04 7.06 -14.29
N ALA A 29 0.94 7.86 -14.87
CA ALA A 29 0.72 9.29 -15.06
C ALA A 29 -0.51 9.54 -15.94
N GLU A 30 -0.70 8.76 -17.00
CA GLU A 30 -1.90 8.86 -17.83
C GLU A 30 -3.16 8.50 -17.05
N ALA A 31 -3.08 7.45 -16.23
CA ALA A 31 -4.24 6.98 -15.47
C ALA A 31 -4.74 8.02 -14.46
N ILE A 32 -3.84 8.83 -13.90
CA ILE A 32 -4.21 9.87 -12.94
C ILE A 32 -4.44 11.24 -13.60
N GLY A 33 -4.36 11.31 -14.94
CA GLY A 33 -4.60 12.56 -15.65
C GLY A 33 -3.41 13.52 -15.67
N ALA A 34 -2.21 13.06 -15.33
CA ALA A 34 -1.00 13.88 -15.34
C ALA A 34 -0.36 14.00 -16.73
N GLY A 35 -0.89 13.27 -17.73
CA GLY A 35 -0.37 13.26 -19.08
C GLY A 35 0.91 12.46 -19.24
N SER A 36 1.43 12.45 -20.48
CA SER A 36 2.71 11.79 -20.76
C SER A 36 3.84 12.55 -20.09
N THR A 37 4.67 11.85 -19.33
CA THR A 37 5.85 12.45 -18.73
C THR A 37 7.11 11.98 -19.47
N PRO A 38 8.02 12.92 -19.85
CA PRO A 38 9.31 12.52 -20.40
C PRO A 38 10.08 11.69 -19.37
N PRO A 39 11.00 10.81 -19.79
CA PRO A 39 11.81 10.04 -18.86
C PRO A 39 12.59 10.87 -17.85
N SER A 40 12.88 12.14 -18.19
CA SER A 40 13.59 13.07 -17.32
C SER A 40 12.67 13.80 -16.33
N ALA A 41 11.35 13.67 -16.48
CA ALA A 41 10.40 14.33 -15.60
C ALA A 41 10.31 13.59 -14.25
N ALA A 42 9.89 14.32 -13.21
CA ALA A 42 9.69 13.74 -11.90
C ALA A 42 8.55 12.70 -11.95
N ILE A 43 8.73 11.61 -11.24
CA ILE A 43 7.71 10.59 -11.10
C ILE A 43 6.59 11.15 -10.20
N PRO A 44 5.30 10.92 -10.54
CA PRO A 44 4.22 11.39 -9.68
C PRO A 44 4.40 10.96 -8.22
N ALA A 45 4.16 11.87 -7.29
CA ALA A 45 4.39 11.63 -5.86
C ALA A 45 3.53 10.48 -5.31
N THR A 46 2.44 10.14 -5.97
CA THR A 46 1.55 9.05 -5.58
C THR A 46 1.91 7.71 -6.22
N PHE A 47 2.94 7.67 -7.08
CA PHE A 47 3.33 6.45 -7.78
C PHE A 47 3.57 5.25 -6.84
N PRO A 48 4.14 5.42 -5.62
CA PRO A 48 4.37 4.29 -4.72
C PRO A 48 3.11 3.52 -4.33
N ILE A 49 1.91 4.05 -4.60
CA ILE A 49 0.66 3.32 -4.34
C ILE A 49 0.62 1.99 -5.09
N VAL A 50 1.28 1.89 -6.24
CA VAL A 50 1.32 0.66 -7.02
C VAL A 50 1.98 -0.46 -6.21
N VAL A 51 3.10 -0.15 -5.54
CA VAL A 51 3.80 -1.10 -4.69
C VAL A 51 3.01 -1.35 -3.41
N ALA A 52 2.46 -0.29 -2.82
CA ALA A 52 1.67 -0.39 -1.59
C ALA A 52 0.43 -1.25 -1.77
N PHE A 53 -0.27 -1.15 -2.92
CA PHE A 53 -1.42 -2.00 -3.20
C PHE A 53 -1.02 -3.47 -3.31
N GLY A 54 0.12 -3.77 -3.91
CA GLY A 54 0.63 -5.14 -3.95
C GLY A 54 0.83 -5.69 -2.55
N ALA A 55 1.45 -4.90 -1.66
CA ALA A 55 1.68 -5.31 -0.28
C ALA A 55 0.36 -5.42 0.51
N MET A 56 -0.59 -4.55 0.23
CA MET A 56 -1.91 -4.58 0.88
C MET A 56 -2.67 -5.87 0.56
N ASN A 57 -2.46 -6.45 -0.61
CA ASN A 57 -3.09 -7.70 -0.97
C ASN A 57 -2.69 -8.86 -0.04
N ALA A 58 -1.51 -8.82 0.55
CA ALA A 58 -1.11 -9.84 1.51
C ALA A 58 -2.03 -9.84 2.74
N LEU A 59 -2.47 -8.65 3.17
CA LEU A 59 -3.43 -8.51 4.25
C LEU A 59 -4.85 -8.89 3.80
N LEU A 60 -5.28 -8.34 2.67
CA LEU A 60 -6.67 -8.48 2.22
C LEU A 60 -7.01 -9.90 1.77
N ALA A 61 -6.03 -10.63 1.26
CA ALA A 61 -6.23 -11.99 0.77
C ALA A 61 -5.98 -13.07 1.85
N ASP A 62 -5.51 -12.69 3.03
CA ASP A 62 -5.21 -13.67 4.08
C ASP A 62 -6.53 -14.15 4.71
N PRO A 63 -6.86 -15.46 4.55
CA PRO A 63 -8.12 -15.99 5.09
C PRO A 63 -8.17 -15.98 6.61
N GLN A 64 -7.04 -15.95 7.30
CA GLN A 64 -7.00 -15.88 8.76
C GLN A 64 -7.39 -14.51 9.28
N VAL A 65 -7.17 -13.46 8.48
CA VAL A 65 -7.59 -12.11 8.84
C VAL A 65 -9.09 -11.96 8.67
N GLY A 66 -9.66 -12.57 7.63
CA GLY A 66 -11.10 -12.62 7.45
C GLY A 66 -11.71 -11.34 6.89
N ILE A 67 -10.97 -10.61 6.07
CA ILE A 67 -11.48 -9.40 5.43
C ILE A 67 -12.26 -9.75 4.17
N SER A 68 -13.46 -9.19 4.05
CA SER A 68 -14.27 -9.28 2.82
C SER A 68 -13.97 -8.06 1.97
N LEU A 69 -13.31 -8.26 0.83
CA LEU A 69 -12.82 -7.16 0.00
C LEU A 69 -13.93 -6.19 -0.41
N HIS A 70 -15.11 -6.69 -0.75
CA HIS A 70 -16.22 -5.83 -1.16
C HIS A 70 -16.77 -4.95 -0.03
N ARG A 71 -16.31 -5.14 1.19
CA ARG A 71 -16.71 -4.35 2.36
C ARG A 71 -15.61 -3.40 2.84
N VAL A 72 -14.55 -3.25 2.04
CA VAL A 72 -13.40 -2.40 2.40
C VAL A 72 -13.49 -1.07 1.68
N ILE A 73 -13.32 -0.01 2.44
CA ILE A 73 -13.16 1.34 1.91
C ILE A 73 -11.74 1.79 2.24
N HIS A 74 -11.04 2.29 1.23
CA HIS A 74 -9.72 2.89 1.42
C HIS A 74 -9.96 4.35 1.84
N GLY A 75 -9.84 4.62 3.13
CA GLY A 75 -10.24 5.91 3.68
C GLY A 75 -9.17 6.99 3.63
N GLU A 76 -7.91 6.61 3.74
CA GLU A 76 -6.81 7.56 3.76
C GLU A 76 -5.54 6.92 3.22
N GLN A 77 -4.72 7.71 2.56
CA GLN A 77 -3.41 7.30 2.09
C GLN A 77 -2.45 8.47 2.23
N ARG A 78 -1.25 8.19 2.77
CA ARG A 78 -0.17 9.18 2.80
C ARG A 78 1.17 8.49 2.61
N PHE A 79 2.14 9.28 2.16
CA PHE A 79 3.48 8.79 1.88
C PHE A 79 4.50 9.65 2.63
N SER A 80 5.52 9.00 3.17
CA SER A 80 6.65 9.66 3.78
C SER A 80 7.91 9.23 3.04
N TYR A 81 8.49 10.14 2.26
CA TYR A 81 9.64 9.85 1.40
C TYR A 81 10.96 10.00 2.15
N ILE A 82 11.87 9.05 1.90
CA ILE A 82 13.26 9.16 2.28
C ILE A 82 14.06 9.70 1.10
N ARG A 83 13.73 9.23 -0.11
CA ARG A 83 14.25 9.75 -1.35
C ARG A 83 13.20 9.60 -2.46
N PRO A 84 13.36 10.34 -3.58
CA PRO A 84 12.45 10.14 -4.71
C PRO A 84 12.60 8.75 -5.31
N VAL A 85 11.48 8.23 -5.83
CA VAL A 85 11.51 7.03 -6.66
C VAL A 85 12.04 7.42 -8.04
N ARG A 86 12.85 6.56 -8.64
CA ARG A 86 13.45 6.78 -9.96
C ARG A 86 13.21 5.61 -10.87
N VAL A 87 13.16 5.89 -12.17
CA VAL A 87 13.17 4.82 -13.19
C VAL A 87 14.46 4.01 -13.01
N GLY A 88 14.33 2.70 -13.00
CA GLY A 88 15.43 1.78 -12.73
C GLY A 88 15.44 1.23 -11.32
N ASP A 89 14.67 1.83 -10.41
CA ASP A 89 14.53 1.29 -9.06
C ASP A 89 13.85 -0.08 -9.11
N VAL A 90 14.27 -0.95 -8.20
CA VAL A 90 13.60 -2.21 -7.92
C VAL A 90 13.09 -2.11 -6.49
N LEU A 91 11.77 -2.11 -6.33
CA LEU A 91 11.13 -1.81 -5.05
C LEU A 91 10.47 -3.05 -4.46
N VAL A 92 10.60 -3.19 -3.15
CA VAL A 92 9.96 -4.27 -2.40
C VAL A 92 9.09 -3.64 -1.32
N GLY A 93 7.81 -4.00 -1.29
CA GLY A 93 6.89 -3.53 -0.27
C GLY A 93 6.59 -4.61 0.76
N GLN A 94 6.51 -4.21 2.02
CA GLN A 94 6.14 -5.11 3.11
C GLN A 94 5.22 -4.38 4.08
N LEU A 95 4.03 -4.93 4.31
CA LEU A 95 3.00 -4.30 5.10
C LEU A 95 3.02 -4.79 6.55
N THR A 96 2.89 -3.85 7.48
CA THR A 96 2.66 -4.11 8.89
C THR A 96 1.35 -3.44 9.32
N VAL A 97 0.53 -4.16 10.08
CA VAL A 97 -0.66 -3.56 10.69
C VAL A 97 -0.22 -2.81 11.95
N GLU A 98 -0.45 -1.51 11.98
CA GLU A 98 -0.03 -0.67 13.11
C GLU A 98 -1.14 -0.47 14.13
N THR A 99 -2.38 -0.30 13.67
CA THR A 99 -3.49 -0.01 14.55
C THR A 99 -4.75 -0.74 14.10
N LEU A 100 -5.61 -1.01 15.05
CA LEU A 100 -6.95 -1.53 14.80
C LEU A 100 -7.90 -0.89 15.80
N ARG A 101 -8.95 -0.25 15.29
CA ARG A 101 -10.03 0.29 16.10
C ARG A 101 -11.33 -0.32 15.62
N GLN A 102 -12.17 -0.67 16.56
CA GLN A 102 -13.47 -1.28 16.23
C GLN A 102 -14.57 -0.36 16.75
N ILE A 103 -15.32 0.24 15.83
CA ILE A 103 -16.33 1.25 16.13
C ILE A 103 -17.57 0.99 15.28
N GLY A 104 -18.73 0.82 15.95
CA GLY A 104 -20.01 0.73 15.26
C GLY A 104 -20.10 -0.39 14.22
N GLY A 105 -19.50 -1.54 14.51
CA GLY A 105 -19.51 -2.67 13.58
C GLY A 105 -18.49 -2.56 12.46
N ALA A 106 -17.62 -1.56 12.49
CA ALA A 106 -16.54 -1.39 11.51
C ALA A 106 -15.18 -1.63 12.15
N ASP A 107 -14.27 -2.22 11.36
CA ASP A 107 -12.87 -2.34 11.72
C ASP A 107 -12.12 -1.22 10.99
N ILE A 108 -11.42 -0.37 11.75
CA ILE A 108 -10.60 0.70 11.19
C ILE A 108 -9.15 0.27 11.33
N ILE A 109 -8.54 -0.08 10.22
CA ILE A 109 -7.22 -0.70 10.17
C ILE A 109 -6.20 0.29 9.66
N GLY A 110 -5.21 0.61 10.50
CA GLY A 110 -4.08 1.44 10.10
C GLY A 110 -2.91 0.56 9.68
N THR A 111 -2.40 0.77 8.47
CA THR A 111 -1.29 -0.01 7.93
C THR A 111 -0.12 0.87 7.57
N ARG A 112 1.08 0.30 7.65
CA ARG A 112 2.30 0.90 7.13
C ARG A 112 2.93 -0.09 6.17
N THR A 113 3.21 0.36 4.95
CA THR A 113 4.00 -0.43 4.00
C THR A 113 5.36 0.23 3.87
N ASP A 114 6.38 -0.50 4.28
CA ASP A 114 7.76 -0.05 4.10
C ASP A 114 8.22 -0.49 2.72
N ILE A 115 8.66 0.47 1.92
CA ILE A 115 9.13 0.24 0.56
C ILE A 115 10.63 0.47 0.52
N THR A 116 11.36 -0.58 0.18
CA THR A 116 12.82 -0.57 0.13
C THR A 116 13.29 -0.83 -1.30
N ASP A 117 14.54 -0.47 -1.57
CA ASP A 117 15.16 -0.80 -2.86
C ASP A 117 15.79 -2.20 -2.81
N ASP A 118 16.48 -2.59 -3.90
CA ASP A 118 17.08 -3.92 -4.01
C ASP A 118 18.31 -4.12 -3.10
N THR A 119 18.80 -3.05 -2.47
CA THR A 119 19.87 -3.14 -1.47
C THR A 119 19.30 -3.24 -0.06
N GLY A 120 17.98 -3.12 0.10
CA GLY A 120 17.33 -3.07 1.40
C GLY A 120 17.24 -1.68 2.00
N ALA A 121 17.72 -0.65 1.29
CA ALA A 121 17.66 0.72 1.79
C ALA A 121 16.23 1.27 1.69
N PRO A 122 15.76 2.00 2.71
CA PRO A 122 14.40 2.55 2.68
C PRO A 122 14.26 3.65 1.64
N VAL A 123 13.12 3.67 0.95
CA VAL A 123 12.80 4.65 -0.08
C VAL A 123 11.62 5.50 0.34
N VAL A 124 10.51 4.87 0.71
CA VAL A 124 9.28 5.55 1.10
C VAL A 124 8.49 4.65 2.02
N SER A 125 7.77 5.24 2.98
CA SER A 125 6.79 4.54 3.77
C SER A 125 5.39 4.99 3.35
N ALA A 126 4.50 4.04 3.12
CA ALA A 126 3.13 4.29 2.72
C ALA A 126 2.19 3.93 3.87
N PHE A 127 1.37 4.88 4.28
CA PHE A 127 0.42 4.69 5.38
C PHE A 127 -0.99 4.72 4.82
N ALA A 128 -1.79 3.72 5.19
CA ALA A 128 -3.17 3.64 4.74
C ALA A 128 -4.10 3.38 5.91
N THR A 129 -5.30 3.94 5.81
CA THR A 129 -6.39 3.61 6.71
C THR A 129 -7.47 2.93 5.91
N LEU A 130 -7.78 1.70 6.30
CA LEU A 130 -8.80 0.88 5.66
C LEU A 130 -9.99 0.76 6.61
N VAL A 131 -11.18 0.88 6.08
CA VAL A 131 -12.42 0.68 6.85
C VAL A 131 -13.09 -0.56 6.32
N HIS A 132 -13.14 -1.60 7.16
CA HIS A 132 -13.82 -2.85 6.85
C HIS A 132 -15.14 -2.89 7.60
N ARG A 133 -16.23 -2.98 6.88
CA ARG A 133 -17.56 -3.00 7.50
C ARG A 133 -18.02 -4.43 7.69
N GLY A 134 -18.53 -4.74 8.89
CA GLY A 134 -19.12 -6.03 9.18
C GLY A 134 -20.46 -6.22 8.47
N GLU A 135 -20.98 -7.43 8.54
CA GLU A 135 -22.25 -7.78 7.88
C GLU A 135 -23.42 -6.95 8.37
N ASP A 136 -23.37 -6.53 9.62
CA ASP A 136 -24.47 -5.80 10.27
C ASP A 136 -24.25 -4.29 10.29
N ALA A 137 -23.24 -3.80 9.61
CA ALA A 137 -22.89 -2.37 9.62
C ALA A 137 -23.46 -1.61 8.43
#